data_7bfe39eff594ef76793e89da625addef
#
_entry.id   7bfe39eff594ef76793e89da625addef
#
_cell.length_a   1.000
_cell.length_b   1.000
_cell.length_c   1.000
_cell.angle_alpha   90.00
_cell.angle_beta   90.00
_cell.angle_gamma   90.00
#
_symmetry.space_group_name_H-M   'P 1'
#
loop_
_entity.id
_entity.type
_entity.pdbx_description
1 polymer ?
#
loop_
_entity_poly.entity_id
_entity_poly.type
_entity_poly.pdbx_seq_one_letter_code
_entity_poly.pdbx_strand_id
1 'polypeptide(L)'
;MSKVRRGKMVSVARLERKHGGNEKAPTAKKVYPQGFYGATLRGIRLAPQKARLVADQIRGQTADRAREILRYSSKRAAYYYDRILLSALGNAEALTEGRVSTEELIVVEAYADEGTRLKRFLAGPHGRARPILRRLCHMTVVLGPAAEIVDAVAAENESKKD
;
A
#
# COMPACT_ATOMS: atom_id res chain seq x y z
N MET A 1 -39.23 -57.47 0.61
CA MET A 1 -39.49 -55.99 0.38
C MET A 1 -38.55 -55.14 1.23
N SER A 2 -37.49 -54.70 0.67
CA SER A 2 -36.45 -53.91 1.38
C SER A 2 -36.80 -52.44 1.34
N LYS A 3 -36.89 -51.80 2.53
CA LYS A 3 -37.11 -50.37 2.69
C LYS A 3 -35.84 -49.60 2.31
N VAL A 4 -35.84 -48.94 1.16
CA VAL A 4 -34.83 -47.97 0.76
C VAL A 4 -34.94 -46.75 1.70
N ARG A 5 -33.91 -46.53 2.55
CA ARG A 5 -33.78 -45.30 3.36
C ARG A 5 -33.48 -44.13 2.43
N ARG A 6 -34.42 -43.20 2.29
CA ARG A 6 -34.20 -41.90 1.61
C ARG A 6 -33.09 -41.15 2.34
N GLY A 7 -31.94 -41.05 1.71
CA GLY A 7 -30.86 -40.17 2.16
C GLY A 7 -31.34 -38.73 2.18
N LYS A 8 -31.20 -38.06 3.33
CA LYS A 8 -31.43 -36.60 3.45
C LYS A 8 -30.50 -35.87 2.51
N MET A 9 -31.03 -35.23 1.47
CA MET A 9 -30.27 -34.25 0.69
C MET A 9 -29.80 -33.12 1.62
N VAL A 10 -28.52 -33.09 1.89
CA VAL A 10 -27.89 -31.95 2.58
C VAL A 10 -27.76 -30.83 1.55
N SER A 11 -28.47 -29.73 1.75
CA SER A 11 -28.42 -28.61 0.82
C SER A 11 -26.99 -28.09 0.65
N VAL A 12 -26.59 -27.82 -0.58
CA VAL A 12 -25.25 -27.32 -0.98
C VAL A 12 -24.87 -26.08 -0.16
N ALA A 13 -25.84 -25.24 0.19
CA ALA A 13 -25.66 -24.05 1.05
C ALA A 13 -25.14 -24.37 2.48
N ARG A 14 -25.26 -25.64 2.96
CA ARG A 14 -24.72 -26.03 4.28
C ARG A 14 -23.28 -26.50 4.20
N LEU A 15 -22.80 -26.91 3.02
CA LEU A 15 -21.41 -27.28 2.77
C LEU A 15 -20.53 -26.03 2.61
N GLU A 16 -21.04 -24.97 1.99
CA GLU A 16 -20.32 -23.72 1.80
C GLU A 16 -20.05 -22.95 3.12
N ARG A 17 -20.90 -23.14 4.13
CA ARG A 17 -20.72 -22.52 5.46
C ARG A 17 -19.64 -23.17 6.34
N LYS A 18 -19.11 -24.34 6.00
CA LYS A 18 -18.05 -25.01 6.78
C LYS A 18 -16.64 -24.59 6.40
N HIS A 19 -16.44 -23.93 5.27
CA HIS A 19 -15.17 -23.35 4.86
C HIS A 19 -15.19 -21.82 4.97
N GLY A 20 -15.77 -21.30 6.04
CA GLY A 20 -15.65 -19.90 6.45
C GLY A 20 -14.22 -19.53 6.87
N GLY A 21 -13.25 -19.85 6.04
CA GLY A 21 -12.02 -19.11 5.94
C GLY A 21 -12.42 -17.70 5.49
N ASN A 22 -11.99 -16.71 6.23
CA ASN A 22 -12.14 -15.28 5.95
C ASN A 22 -11.41 -15.00 4.62
N GLU A 23 -11.96 -15.44 3.50
CA GLU A 23 -11.53 -15.04 2.17
C GLU A 23 -11.82 -13.55 2.09
N LYS A 24 -10.81 -12.78 2.52
CA LYS A 24 -10.76 -11.37 2.17
C LYS A 24 -10.94 -11.33 0.67
N ALA A 25 -12.07 -10.77 0.24
CA ALA A 25 -12.32 -10.49 -1.17
C ALA A 25 -11.00 -10.01 -1.79
N PRO A 26 -10.60 -10.56 -2.95
CA PRO A 26 -9.34 -10.17 -3.57
C PRO A 26 -9.39 -8.66 -3.68
N THR A 27 -8.54 -7.98 -2.91
CA THR A 27 -8.43 -6.53 -2.97
C THR A 27 -8.14 -6.21 -4.42
N ALA A 28 -9.12 -5.61 -5.10
CA ALA A 28 -8.99 -5.26 -6.50
C ALA A 28 -7.65 -4.53 -6.65
N LYS A 29 -6.76 -5.08 -7.46
CA LYS A 29 -5.50 -4.43 -7.75
C LYS A 29 -5.86 -3.09 -8.35
N LYS A 30 -5.44 -1.99 -7.71
CA LYS A 30 -5.59 -0.68 -8.32
C LYS A 30 -4.91 -0.73 -9.68
N VAL A 31 -5.70 -0.62 -10.73
CA VAL A 31 -5.19 -0.49 -12.09
C VAL A 31 -5.02 1.01 -12.30
N TYR A 32 -3.79 1.43 -12.41
CA TYR A 32 -3.48 2.81 -12.73
C TYR A 32 -3.58 3.01 -14.25
N PRO A 33 -4.06 4.16 -14.72
CA PRO A 33 -4.07 4.49 -16.14
C PRO A 33 -2.64 4.49 -16.72
N GLN A 34 -2.53 4.48 -18.03
CA GLN A 34 -1.24 4.59 -18.71
C GLN A 34 -0.56 5.90 -18.29
N GLY A 35 0.76 5.87 -18.09
CA GLY A 35 1.52 7.02 -17.59
C GLY A 35 1.73 7.05 -16.07
N PHE A 36 1.09 6.14 -15.32
CA PHE A 36 1.33 6.01 -13.89
C PHE A 36 2.18 4.79 -13.56
N TYR A 37 3.23 4.98 -12.78
CA TYR A 37 4.23 3.96 -12.45
C TYR A 37 4.28 3.75 -10.94
N GLY A 38 4.01 2.54 -10.49
CA GLY A 38 3.94 2.22 -9.08
C GLY A 38 4.98 1.20 -8.64
N ALA A 39 5.40 1.31 -7.38
CA ALA A 39 6.17 0.28 -6.69
C ALA A 39 5.65 0.08 -5.27
N THR A 40 5.68 -1.16 -4.79
CA THR A 40 5.19 -1.53 -3.46
C THR A 40 6.21 -2.41 -2.75
N LEU A 41 6.53 -2.07 -1.50
CA LEU A 41 7.36 -2.88 -0.61
C LEU A 41 6.51 -3.41 0.54
N ARG A 42 6.43 -4.73 0.69
CA ARG A 42 5.56 -5.41 1.66
C ARG A 42 6.32 -5.95 2.87
N GLY A 43 5.63 -6.01 4.03
CA GLY A 43 6.14 -6.70 5.21
C GLY A 43 7.27 -5.99 5.95
N ILE A 44 7.36 -4.67 5.89
CA ILE A 44 8.41 -3.90 6.54
C ILE A 44 8.16 -3.84 8.06
N ARG A 45 9.20 -4.07 8.86
CA ARG A 45 9.13 -3.97 10.34
C ARG A 45 9.16 -2.50 10.78
N LEU A 46 8.07 -1.80 10.51
CA LEU A 46 7.88 -0.41 10.89
C LEU A 46 6.40 -0.18 11.26
N ALA A 47 6.15 0.72 12.21
CA ALA A 47 4.78 1.11 12.52
C ALA A 47 4.22 2.00 11.40
N PRO A 48 2.99 1.74 10.89
CA PRO A 48 2.39 2.48 9.78
C PRO A 48 2.36 3.99 9.99
N GLN A 49 2.06 4.44 11.21
CA GLN A 49 2.03 5.88 11.54
C GLN A 49 3.38 6.57 11.29
N LYS A 50 4.51 5.90 11.62
CA LYS A 50 5.85 6.45 11.37
C LYS A 50 6.16 6.50 9.87
N ALA A 51 5.62 5.60 9.08
CA ALA A 51 5.76 5.60 7.64
C ALA A 51 4.94 6.72 7.00
N ARG A 52 3.70 6.92 7.44
CA ARG A 52 2.81 7.98 6.93
C ARG A 52 3.40 9.38 7.06
N LEU A 53 4.09 9.67 8.18
CA LEU A 53 4.77 10.96 8.37
C LEU A 53 5.80 11.27 7.27
N VAL A 54 6.44 10.26 6.70
CA VAL A 54 7.39 10.44 5.60
C VAL A 54 6.66 10.49 4.27
N ALA A 55 5.62 9.66 4.09
CA ALA A 55 4.79 9.69 2.90
C ALA A 55 4.18 11.08 2.64
N ASP A 56 3.71 11.73 3.70
CA ASP A 56 3.10 13.07 3.61
C ASP A 56 4.11 14.16 3.19
N GLN A 57 5.41 13.96 3.46
CA GLN A 57 6.46 14.89 3.06
C GLN A 57 6.82 14.79 1.57
N ILE A 58 6.67 13.64 0.96
CA ILE A 58 7.06 13.38 -0.44
C ILE A 58 5.88 13.47 -1.41
N ARG A 59 4.66 13.39 -0.93
CA ARG A 59 3.47 13.49 -1.79
C ARG A 59 3.38 14.87 -2.46
N GLY A 60 3.10 14.89 -3.76
CA GLY A 60 3.01 16.12 -4.55
C GLY A 60 4.37 16.75 -4.91
N GLN A 61 5.48 16.12 -4.57
CA GLN A 61 6.82 16.59 -4.95
C GLN A 61 7.26 15.91 -6.26
N THR A 62 8.13 16.59 -7.02
CA THR A 62 8.82 15.94 -8.15
C THR A 62 9.67 14.78 -7.66
N ALA A 63 9.93 13.80 -8.49
CA ALA A 63 10.66 12.60 -8.11
C ALA A 63 12.06 12.93 -7.57
N ASP A 64 12.76 13.89 -8.18
CA ASP A 64 14.09 14.33 -7.72
C ASP A 64 14.02 15.04 -6.37
N ARG A 65 13.07 15.95 -6.20
CA ARG A 65 12.87 16.64 -4.92
C ARG A 65 12.46 15.69 -3.80
N ALA A 66 11.60 14.74 -4.08
CA ALA A 66 11.22 13.70 -3.13
C ALA A 66 12.44 12.88 -2.69
N ARG A 67 13.33 12.56 -3.62
CA ARG A 67 14.57 11.82 -3.34
C ARG A 67 15.55 12.60 -2.48
N GLU A 68 15.69 13.90 -2.72
CA GLU A 68 16.48 14.77 -1.85
C GLU A 68 15.93 14.79 -0.42
N ILE A 69 14.63 15.03 -0.24
CA ILE A 69 13.97 15.03 1.07
C ILE A 69 14.20 13.70 1.80
N LEU A 70 14.10 12.57 1.11
CA LEU A 70 14.31 11.25 1.69
C LEU A 70 15.75 11.00 2.13
N ARG A 71 16.73 11.48 1.37
CA ARG A 71 18.17 11.33 1.69
C ARG A 71 18.58 12.15 2.94
N TYR A 72 18.03 13.34 3.10
CA TYR A 72 18.31 14.19 4.26
C TYR A 72 17.49 13.85 5.50
N SER A 73 16.46 13.01 5.37
CA SER A 73 15.60 12.62 6.49
C SER A 73 16.27 11.57 7.39
N SER A 74 16.37 11.86 8.68
CA SER A 74 16.88 10.93 9.71
C SER A 74 15.91 9.77 10.04
N LYS A 75 14.69 9.78 9.47
CA LYS A 75 13.67 8.77 9.78
C LYS A 75 13.93 7.46 9.04
N ARG A 76 13.90 6.33 9.76
CA ARG A 76 14.09 4.99 9.16
C ARG A 76 13.14 4.71 7.98
N ALA A 77 11.95 5.29 7.96
CA ALA A 77 10.99 5.14 6.87
C ALA A 77 11.51 5.72 5.56
N ALA A 78 12.29 6.81 5.61
CA ALA A 78 12.84 7.46 4.44
C ALA A 78 13.72 6.52 3.61
N TYR A 79 14.55 5.72 4.26
CA TYR A 79 15.37 4.71 3.59
C TYR A 79 14.56 3.71 2.75
N TYR A 80 13.41 3.28 3.27
CA TYR A 80 12.55 2.37 2.52
C TYR A 80 11.81 3.07 1.38
N TYR A 81 11.35 4.31 1.60
CA TYR A 81 10.70 5.09 0.54
C TYR A 81 11.67 5.46 -0.59
N ASP A 82 12.93 5.76 -0.31
CA ASP A 82 13.93 6.02 -1.34
C ASP A 82 14.12 4.80 -2.25
N ARG A 83 14.17 3.59 -1.68
CA ARG A 83 14.25 2.35 -2.46
C ARG A 83 13.01 2.05 -3.28
N ILE A 84 11.82 2.35 -2.75
CA ILE A 84 10.56 2.19 -3.48
C ILE A 84 10.50 3.19 -4.63
N LEU A 85 10.90 4.43 -4.39
CA LEU A 85 10.95 5.49 -5.39
C LEU A 85 11.89 5.11 -6.54
N LEU A 86 13.10 4.62 -6.24
CA LEU A 86 14.02 4.12 -7.26
C LEU A 86 13.44 2.97 -8.08
N SER A 87 12.72 2.05 -7.44
CA SER A 87 12.04 0.96 -8.14
C SER A 87 10.90 1.48 -9.03
N ALA A 88 10.15 2.50 -8.58
CA ALA A 88 9.09 3.12 -9.38
C ALA A 88 9.66 3.86 -10.60
N LEU A 89 10.80 4.55 -10.44
CA LEU A 89 11.51 5.18 -11.54
C LEU A 89 12.01 4.15 -12.56
N GLY A 90 12.65 3.06 -12.10
CA GLY A 90 13.07 1.99 -13.00
C GLY A 90 11.89 1.32 -13.74
N ASN A 91 10.71 1.23 -13.12
CA ASN A 91 9.50 0.76 -13.79
C ASN A 91 9.04 1.77 -14.86
N ALA A 92 9.14 3.07 -14.59
CA ALA A 92 8.82 4.12 -15.55
C ALA A 92 9.75 4.05 -16.76
N GLU A 93 11.06 4.00 -16.55
CA GLU A 93 12.07 3.89 -17.61
C GLU A 93 11.85 2.63 -18.47
N ALA A 94 11.59 1.49 -17.83
CA ALA A 94 11.36 0.22 -18.55
C ALA A 94 10.09 0.24 -19.40
N LEU A 95 9.01 0.86 -18.93
CA LEU A 95 7.73 0.90 -19.62
C LEU A 95 7.68 1.97 -20.71
N THR A 96 8.46 3.03 -20.58
CA THR A 96 8.52 4.14 -21.55
C THR A 96 9.69 4.06 -22.51
N GLU A 97 10.51 2.98 -22.42
CA GLU A 97 11.75 2.84 -23.20
C GLU A 97 12.68 4.06 -23.05
N GLY A 98 12.72 4.65 -21.86
CA GLY A 98 13.56 5.81 -21.56
C GLY A 98 13.05 7.16 -22.11
N ARG A 99 11.78 7.25 -22.54
CA ARG A 99 11.22 8.49 -23.12
C ARG A 99 10.81 9.54 -22.07
N VAL A 100 10.58 9.12 -20.82
CA VAL A 100 10.14 10.02 -19.73
C VAL A 100 11.33 10.37 -18.85
N SER A 101 11.58 11.66 -18.68
CA SER A 101 12.62 12.14 -17.76
C SER A 101 12.14 12.10 -16.31
N THR A 102 13.07 11.92 -15.39
CA THR A 102 12.80 11.87 -13.94
C THR A 102 12.20 13.18 -13.44
N GLU A 103 12.54 14.30 -14.07
CA GLU A 103 12.08 15.64 -13.72
C GLU A 103 10.59 15.86 -14.04
N GLU A 104 10.05 15.13 -15.02
CA GLU A 104 8.66 15.21 -15.45
C GLU A 104 7.70 14.39 -14.56
N LEU A 105 8.24 13.54 -13.68
CA LEU A 105 7.46 12.69 -12.82
C LEU A 105 7.24 13.31 -11.44
N ILE A 106 5.99 13.25 -10.97
CA ILE A 106 5.58 13.69 -9.63
C ILE A 106 5.09 12.49 -8.82
N VAL A 107 5.32 12.53 -7.51
CA VAL A 107 4.76 11.56 -6.57
C VAL A 107 3.27 11.85 -6.35
N VAL A 108 2.41 11.13 -7.06
CA VAL A 108 0.95 11.30 -6.98
C VAL A 108 0.40 10.71 -5.69
N GLU A 109 0.71 9.45 -5.45
CA GLU A 109 0.30 8.75 -4.24
C GLU A 109 1.52 8.23 -3.49
N ALA A 110 1.55 8.46 -2.20
CA ALA A 110 2.45 7.80 -1.26
C ALA A 110 1.66 7.43 -0.03
N TYR A 111 1.59 6.14 0.31
CA TYR A 111 0.83 5.67 1.46
C TYR A 111 1.47 4.46 2.13
N ALA A 112 1.03 4.20 3.37
CA ALA A 112 1.44 3.05 4.15
C ALA A 112 0.22 2.35 4.75
N ASP A 113 0.04 1.09 4.36
CA ASP A 113 -1.02 0.22 4.83
C ASP A 113 -0.57 -0.61 6.02
N GLU A 114 -1.50 -1.00 6.87
CA GLU A 114 -1.22 -1.88 7.97
C GLU A 114 -0.99 -3.32 7.48
N GLY A 115 0.15 -3.88 7.89
CA GLY A 115 0.45 -5.30 7.68
C GLY A 115 0.11 -6.16 8.89
N THR A 116 0.64 -7.37 8.90
CA THR A 116 0.49 -8.33 9.98
C THR A 116 1.02 -7.77 11.30
N ARG A 117 0.32 -8.03 12.40
CA ARG A 117 0.70 -7.65 13.76
C ARG A 117 1.25 -8.87 14.50
N LEU A 118 2.54 -8.86 14.81
CA LEU A 118 3.17 -9.93 15.59
C LEU A 118 2.93 -9.68 17.07
N LYS A 119 2.20 -10.57 17.73
CA LYS A 119 1.95 -10.51 19.17
C LYS A 119 3.18 -10.99 19.93
N ARG A 120 3.60 -10.26 20.96
CA ARG A 120 4.69 -10.60 21.88
C ARG A 120 4.26 -10.26 23.29
N PHE A 121 4.93 -10.83 24.27
CA PHE A 121 4.66 -10.58 25.68
C PHE A 121 5.90 -9.93 26.31
N LEU A 122 5.65 -8.98 27.19
CA LEU A 122 6.65 -8.38 28.07
C LEU A 122 6.34 -8.81 29.48
N ALA A 123 7.35 -9.33 30.18
CA ALA A 123 7.22 -9.67 31.58
C ALA A 123 6.89 -8.43 32.42
N GLY A 124 5.95 -8.56 33.33
CA GLY A 124 5.55 -7.52 34.26
C GLY A 124 5.73 -7.97 35.70
N PRO A 125 5.55 -7.06 36.72
CA PRO A 125 5.62 -7.40 38.12
C PRO A 125 4.54 -8.41 38.50
N HIS A 126 4.80 -9.17 39.57
CA HIS A 126 3.89 -10.20 40.13
C HIS A 126 3.48 -11.29 39.09
N GLY A 127 4.37 -11.71 38.22
CA GLY A 127 4.11 -12.78 37.25
C GLY A 127 3.12 -12.40 36.12
N ARG A 128 2.74 -11.13 35.99
CA ARG A 128 1.85 -10.67 34.93
C ARG A 128 2.61 -10.49 33.63
N ALA A 129 1.94 -10.72 32.51
CA ALA A 129 2.48 -10.46 31.18
C ALA A 129 1.68 -9.36 30.48
N ARG A 130 2.40 -8.42 29.82
CA ARG A 130 1.79 -7.35 29.05
C ARG A 130 1.93 -7.66 27.55
N PRO A 131 0.83 -7.61 26.76
CA PRO A 131 0.93 -7.84 25.33
C PRO A 131 1.62 -6.69 24.60
N ILE A 132 2.55 -7.00 23.71
CA ILE A 132 3.20 -6.05 22.82
C ILE A 132 2.87 -6.41 21.37
N LEU A 133 2.49 -5.43 20.57
CA LEU A 133 2.24 -5.59 19.15
C LEU A 133 3.44 -5.06 18.33
N ARG A 134 4.15 -5.95 17.66
CA ARG A 134 5.15 -5.60 16.64
C ARG A 134 4.43 -5.46 15.31
N ARG A 135 4.18 -4.22 14.89
CA ARG A 135 3.44 -3.91 13.67
C ARG A 135 4.35 -3.95 12.46
N LEU A 136 3.83 -4.49 11.37
CA LEU A 136 4.41 -4.40 10.04
C LEU A 136 3.57 -3.46 9.19
N CYS A 137 4.14 -2.93 8.12
CA CYS A 137 3.43 -2.12 7.15
C CYS A 137 3.83 -2.50 5.71
N HIS A 138 2.99 -2.10 4.78
CA HIS A 138 3.22 -2.13 3.35
C HIS A 138 3.31 -0.68 2.88
N MET A 139 4.32 -0.36 2.10
CA MET A 139 4.53 1.00 1.59
C MET A 139 4.38 0.98 0.08
N THR A 140 3.65 1.94 -0.45
CA THR A 140 3.43 2.09 -1.90
C THR A 140 3.71 3.52 -2.30
N VAL A 141 4.35 3.67 -3.45
CA VAL A 141 4.57 4.96 -4.12
C VAL A 141 4.09 4.82 -5.56
N VAL A 142 3.40 5.82 -6.05
CA VAL A 142 2.93 5.93 -7.43
C VAL A 142 3.42 7.26 -7.99
N LEU A 143 4.08 7.16 -9.13
CA LEU A 143 4.54 8.30 -9.92
C LEU A 143 3.58 8.52 -11.08
N GLY A 144 3.40 9.76 -11.47
CA GLY A 144 2.62 10.13 -12.64
C GLY A 144 3.19 11.38 -13.30
N PRO A 145 2.80 11.67 -14.55
CA PRO A 145 3.27 12.85 -15.26
C PRO A 145 2.76 14.14 -14.61
N ALA A 146 3.62 15.14 -14.53
CA ALA A 146 3.32 16.42 -13.90
C ALA A 146 2.14 17.15 -14.59
N ALA A 147 2.06 17.06 -15.90
CA ALA A 147 1.04 17.73 -16.70
C ALA A 147 -0.40 17.29 -16.36
N GLU A 148 -0.64 15.97 -16.28
CA GLU A 148 -1.98 15.43 -16.00
C GLU A 148 -2.49 15.78 -14.59
N ILE A 149 -1.58 15.99 -13.63
CA ILE A 149 -1.95 16.34 -12.26
C ILE A 149 -2.34 17.81 -12.14
N VAL A 150 -1.62 18.69 -12.87
CA VAL A 150 -1.95 20.11 -12.89
C VAL A 150 -3.35 20.32 -13.46
N ASP A 151 -3.69 19.62 -14.55
CA ASP A 151 -4.99 19.69 -15.18
C ASP A 151 -6.11 19.13 -14.29
N ALA A 152 -5.87 18.00 -13.61
CA ALA A 152 -6.83 17.40 -12.67
C ALA A 152 -7.09 18.30 -11.45
N VAL A 153 -6.05 18.91 -10.88
CA VAL A 153 -6.19 19.84 -9.74
C VAL A 153 -6.87 21.14 -10.16
N ALA A 154 -6.61 21.63 -11.38
CA ALA A 154 -7.31 22.79 -11.93
C ALA A 154 -8.82 22.53 -12.07
N ALA A 155 -9.18 21.36 -12.63
CA ALA A 155 -10.57 20.94 -12.78
C ALA A 155 -11.31 20.76 -11.44
N GLU A 156 -10.67 20.21 -10.41
CA GLU A 156 -11.25 20.10 -9.06
C GLU A 156 -11.45 21.45 -8.38
N ASN A 157 -10.56 22.42 -8.63
CA ASN A 157 -10.68 23.76 -8.06
C ASN A 157 -11.78 24.58 -8.74
N GLU A 158 -12.05 24.34 -10.00
CA GLU A 158 -13.17 24.95 -10.73
C GLU A 158 -14.51 24.42 -10.24
N SER A 159 -14.61 23.10 -10.01
CA SER A 159 -15.85 22.46 -9.51
C SER A 159 -16.23 22.82 -8.06
N LYS A 160 -15.31 23.39 -7.29
CA LYS A 160 -15.56 23.85 -5.90
C LYS A 160 -15.93 25.32 -5.79
N LYS A 161 -15.94 26.05 -6.91
CA LYS A 161 -16.31 27.48 -6.95
C LYS A 161 -17.77 27.74 -7.31
N ASP A 162 -18.47 26.73 -7.75
CA ASP A 162 -19.92 26.71 -7.98
C ASP A 162 -20.64 26.08 -6.77
#